data_58dcbacf19ae6425e51da5c7c5528907
#
_entry.id   58dcbacf19ae6425e51da5c7c5528907
#
_cell.length_a   1.000
_cell.length_b   1.000
_cell.length_c   1.000
_cell.angle_alpha   90.00
_cell.angle_beta   90.00
_cell.angle_gamma   90.00
#
_symmetry.space_group_name_H-M   'P 1'
#
loop_
_entity.id
_entity.type
_entity.pdbx_description
1 polymer ?
#
loop_
_entity_poly.entity_id
_entity_poly.type
_entity_poly.pdbx_seq_one_letter_code
_entity_poly.pdbx_strand_id
1 'polypeptide(L)'
;FATALIAGPMTTSALAGGHLDATDDIYWTLTLELADGEDDTFNALMADMVSATKGEAGAKSYEWHRNGKTVHINERYETNADAGTHLGNFGANFADRFLAILAPTGLQVYGPAEGGVREGLAGFGAVFYDQVGGFAR
;
A
#
# COMPACT_ATOMS: atom_id res chain seq x y z
N PHE A 1 -26.52 -65.28 -6.44
CA PHE A 1 -26.55 -64.08 -7.30
C PHE A 1 -25.80 -62.96 -6.58
N ALA A 2 -24.57 -62.67 -7.03
CA ALA A 2 -23.76 -61.59 -6.48
C ALA A 2 -24.00 -60.31 -7.33
N THR A 3 -24.53 -59.25 -6.71
CA THR A 3 -24.68 -57.97 -7.33
C THR A 3 -23.40 -57.18 -7.03
N ALA A 4 -22.58 -56.98 -8.04
CA ALA A 4 -21.39 -56.12 -7.93
C ALA A 4 -21.81 -54.66 -7.98
N LEU A 5 -21.55 -53.92 -6.89
CA LEU A 5 -21.70 -52.49 -6.81
C LEU A 5 -20.47 -51.84 -7.49
N ILE A 6 -20.65 -51.30 -8.67
CA ILE A 6 -19.59 -50.53 -9.33
C ILE A 6 -19.57 -49.13 -8.69
N ALA A 7 -18.61 -48.88 -7.82
CA ALA A 7 -18.30 -47.55 -7.36
C ALA A 7 -17.58 -46.80 -8.50
N GLY A 8 -18.29 -45.91 -9.16
CA GLY A 8 -17.70 -45.00 -10.12
C GLY A 8 -16.76 -43.99 -9.45
N PRO A 9 -15.67 -43.55 -10.10
CA PRO A 9 -14.78 -42.57 -9.51
C PRO A 9 -15.52 -41.25 -9.36
N MET A 10 -15.68 -40.79 -8.13
CA MET A 10 -16.04 -39.41 -7.86
C MET A 10 -14.89 -38.53 -8.35
N THR A 11 -15.04 -37.94 -9.51
CA THR A 11 -14.18 -36.84 -9.92
C THR A 11 -14.56 -35.63 -9.07
N THR A 12 -13.81 -35.39 -8.02
CA THR A 12 -13.79 -34.08 -7.39
C THR A 12 -13.26 -33.10 -8.43
N SER A 13 -14.17 -32.36 -9.05
CA SER A 13 -13.79 -31.16 -9.78
C SER A 13 -13.18 -30.22 -8.75
N ALA A 14 -11.85 -30.21 -8.65
CA ALA A 14 -11.17 -29.09 -8.04
C ALA A 14 -11.61 -27.86 -8.84
N LEU A 15 -12.40 -26.98 -8.19
CA LEU A 15 -12.57 -25.64 -8.66
C LEU A 15 -11.13 -25.12 -8.81
N ALA A 16 -10.68 -24.94 -10.06
CA ALA A 16 -9.45 -24.21 -10.33
C ALA A 16 -9.67 -22.84 -9.72
N GLY A 17 -9.18 -22.65 -8.50
CA GLY A 17 -9.11 -21.33 -7.88
C GLY A 17 -8.43 -20.44 -8.90
N GLY A 18 -9.09 -19.34 -9.32
CA GLY A 18 -8.50 -18.42 -10.28
C GLY A 18 -7.08 -18.14 -9.84
N HIS A 19 -6.10 -18.30 -10.76
CA HIS A 19 -4.72 -17.97 -10.48
C HIS A 19 -4.67 -16.49 -10.09
N LEU A 20 -4.42 -16.22 -8.81
CA LEU A 20 -4.14 -14.88 -8.34
C LEU A 20 -2.71 -14.59 -8.75
N ASP A 21 -2.53 -13.71 -9.76
CA ASP A 21 -1.25 -13.08 -10.01
C ASP A 21 -0.99 -12.09 -8.87
N ALA A 22 -0.76 -12.65 -7.67
CA ALA A 22 -0.41 -11.87 -6.50
C ALA A 22 0.97 -11.25 -6.75
N THR A 23 1.05 -9.96 -6.52
CA THR A 23 2.33 -9.24 -6.51
C THR A 23 2.88 -9.21 -5.09
N ASP A 24 4.21 -9.19 -4.94
CA ASP A 24 4.87 -8.92 -3.66
C ASP A 24 4.89 -7.41 -3.34
N ASP A 25 4.41 -6.58 -4.26
CA ASP A 25 4.36 -5.15 -4.07
C ASP A 25 3.51 -4.77 -2.85
N ILE A 26 4.02 -3.86 -2.06
CA ILE A 26 3.27 -3.18 -1.00
C ILE A 26 2.89 -1.81 -1.52
N TYR A 27 1.61 -1.48 -1.47
CA TYR A 27 1.14 -0.18 -1.94
C TYR A 27 -0.02 0.34 -1.10
N TRP A 28 -0.17 1.64 -1.08
CA TRP A 28 -1.24 2.27 -0.31
C TRP A 28 -1.68 3.61 -0.89
N THR A 29 -2.86 4.02 -0.46
CA THR A 29 -3.36 5.38 -0.61
C THR A 29 -3.50 6.01 0.77
N LEU A 30 -2.77 7.07 1.00
CA LEU A 30 -2.87 7.90 2.21
C LEU A 30 -3.73 9.12 1.89
N THR A 31 -4.78 9.33 2.66
CA THR A 31 -5.65 10.49 2.58
C THR A 31 -5.34 11.45 3.73
N LEU A 32 -5.19 12.73 3.40
CA LEU A 32 -4.76 13.77 4.33
C LEU A 32 -5.59 15.04 4.13
N GLU A 33 -5.64 15.86 5.16
CA GLU A 33 -6.15 17.23 5.09
C GLU A 33 -5.00 18.21 5.27
N LEU A 34 -4.86 19.15 4.33
CA LEU A 34 -3.89 20.23 4.40
C LEU A 34 -4.39 21.36 5.27
N ALA A 35 -3.55 21.82 6.19
CA ALA A 35 -3.85 22.98 7.03
C ALA A 35 -4.01 24.27 6.21
N ASP A 36 -4.86 25.17 6.69
CA ASP A 36 -5.09 26.47 6.05
C ASP A 36 -3.83 27.31 5.94
N GLY A 37 -3.63 27.92 4.77
CA GLY A 37 -2.54 28.86 4.53
C GLY A 37 -1.17 28.22 4.31
N GLU A 38 -1.09 26.88 4.23
CA GLU A 38 0.17 26.13 4.14
C GLU A 38 0.56 25.68 2.72
N ASP A 39 -0.01 26.32 1.70
CA ASP A 39 0.21 25.94 0.30
C ASP A 39 1.69 25.98 -0.11
N ASP A 40 2.42 27.02 0.27
CA ASP A 40 3.84 27.15 -0.09
C ASP A 40 4.70 26.13 0.66
N THR A 41 4.44 25.93 1.96
CA THR A 41 5.11 24.92 2.79
C THR A 41 4.84 23.52 2.24
N PHE A 42 3.59 23.25 1.85
CA PHE A 42 3.18 22.00 1.21
C PHE A 42 3.94 21.73 -0.09
N ASN A 43 4.03 22.72 -0.98
CA ASN A 43 4.73 22.56 -2.25
C ASN A 43 6.23 22.26 -2.05
N ALA A 44 6.88 22.94 -1.11
CA ALA A 44 8.28 22.70 -0.79
C ALA A 44 8.49 21.30 -0.18
N LEU A 45 7.65 20.89 0.77
CA LEU A 45 7.70 19.57 1.39
C LEU A 45 7.50 18.47 0.33
N MET A 46 6.47 18.59 -0.49
CA MET A 46 6.17 17.63 -1.56
C MET A 46 7.36 17.47 -2.51
N ALA A 47 7.97 18.58 -2.96
CA ALA A 47 9.14 18.53 -3.85
C ALA A 47 10.32 17.78 -3.22
N ASP A 48 10.61 18.04 -1.94
CA ASP A 48 11.69 17.37 -1.21
C ASP A 48 11.40 15.87 -1.04
N MET A 49 10.18 15.51 -0.66
CA MET A 49 9.78 14.12 -0.45
C MET A 49 9.77 13.33 -1.75
N VAL A 50 9.27 13.91 -2.85
CA VAL A 50 9.30 13.27 -4.18
C VAL A 50 10.74 13.04 -4.63
N SER A 51 11.63 14.02 -4.45
CA SER A 51 13.05 13.87 -4.78
C SER A 51 13.72 12.77 -3.98
N ALA A 52 13.48 12.72 -2.67
CA ALA A 52 14.05 11.70 -1.79
C ALA A 52 13.54 10.29 -2.14
N THR A 53 12.23 10.13 -2.33
CA THR A 53 11.62 8.85 -2.64
C THR A 53 12.03 8.32 -4.01
N LYS A 54 12.23 9.22 -4.98
CA LYS A 54 12.77 8.85 -6.31
C LYS A 54 14.17 8.22 -6.23
N GLY A 55 14.93 8.53 -5.21
CA GLY A 55 16.25 7.93 -4.94
C GLY A 55 16.19 6.54 -4.28
N GLU A 56 15.03 6.09 -3.83
CA GLU A 56 14.84 4.78 -3.20
C GLU A 56 14.65 3.71 -4.30
N ALA A 57 15.56 2.70 -4.35
CA ALA A 57 15.62 1.75 -5.45
C ALA A 57 14.35 0.92 -5.63
N GLY A 58 13.64 0.60 -4.56
CA GLY A 58 12.42 -0.20 -4.57
C GLY A 58 11.12 0.60 -4.71
N ALA A 59 11.18 1.93 -4.79
CA ALA A 59 10.00 2.77 -4.99
C ALA A 59 9.55 2.71 -6.46
N LYS A 60 8.38 2.15 -6.72
CA LYS A 60 7.82 1.97 -8.06
C LYS A 60 6.95 3.12 -8.50
N SER A 61 6.17 3.69 -7.57
CA SER A 61 5.39 4.91 -7.80
C SER A 61 5.25 5.71 -6.51
N TYR A 62 5.17 7.02 -6.67
CA TYR A 62 5.01 7.97 -5.57
C TYR A 62 4.32 9.21 -6.12
N GLU A 63 3.01 9.25 -5.99
CA GLU A 63 2.18 10.24 -6.68
C GLU A 63 1.33 11.02 -5.69
N TRP A 64 1.42 12.34 -5.76
CA TRP A 64 0.65 13.26 -4.95
C TRP A 64 -0.49 13.88 -5.76
N HIS A 65 -1.70 13.80 -5.23
CA HIS A 65 -2.91 14.35 -5.82
C HIS A 65 -3.59 15.28 -4.83
N ARG A 66 -4.23 16.31 -5.33
CA ARG A 66 -4.89 17.29 -4.48
C ARG A 66 -6.23 17.74 -5.05
N ASN A 67 -7.23 17.86 -4.18
CA ASN A 67 -8.51 18.49 -4.43
C ASN A 67 -8.87 19.38 -3.24
N GLY A 68 -8.75 20.70 -3.39
CA GLY A 68 -8.93 21.64 -2.28
C GLY A 68 -7.91 21.37 -1.17
N LYS A 69 -8.40 21.07 0.04
CA LYS A 69 -7.55 20.69 1.18
C LYS A 69 -7.26 19.19 1.26
N THR A 70 -7.98 18.37 0.50
CA THR A 70 -7.79 16.93 0.50
C THR A 70 -6.59 16.56 -0.37
N VAL A 71 -5.66 15.84 0.22
CA VAL A 71 -4.46 15.32 -0.44
C VAL A 71 -4.50 13.80 -0.43
N HIS A 72 -4.22 13.17 -1.57
CA HIS A 72 -3.96 11.75 -1.67
C HIS A 72 -2.52 11.52 -2.07
N ILE A 73 -1.85 10.60 -1.37
CA ILE A 73 -0.54 10.12 -1.78
C ILE A 73 -0.69 8.64 -2.10
N ASN A 74 -0.44 8.29 -3.37
CA ASN A 74 -0.44 6.90 -3.84
C ASN A 74 1.01 6.43 -3.95
N GLU A 75 1.33 5.37 -3.24
CA GLU A 75 2.69 4.88 -3.11
C GLU A 75 2.75 3.38 -3.40
N ARG A 76 3.82 2.94 -4.08
CA ARG A 76 4.04 1.53 -4.38
C ARG A 76 5.51 1.18 -4.26
N TYR A 77 5.79 0.09 -3.56
CA TYR A 77 7.12 -0.44 -3.29
C TYR A 77 7.21 -1.89 -3.74
N GLU A 78 8.36 -2.28 -4.28
CA GLU A 78 8.58 -3.60 -4.88
C GLU A 78 8.48 -4.74 -3.86
N THR A 79 8.94 -4.50 -2.63
CA THR A 79 8.95 -5.49 -1.55
C THR A 79 8.56 -4.87 -0.21
N ASN A 80 8.23 -5.70 0.77
CA ASN A 80 8.03 -5.28 2.15
C ASN A 80 9.28 -4.56 2.73
N ALA A 81 10.49 -5.04 2.38
CA ALA A 81 11.74 -4.41 2.80
C ALA A 81 11.89 -2.99 2.23
N ASP A 82 11.51 -2.78 0.97
CA ASP A 82 11.57 -1.46 0.33
C ASP A 82 10.56 -0.49 0.93
N ALA A 83 9.35 -0.95 1.24
CA ALA A 83 8.38 -0.19 2.00
C ALA A 83 8.91 0.20 3.38
N GLY A 84 9.60 -0.72 4.05
CA GLY A 84 10.28 -0.45 5.34
C GLY A 84 11.36 0.61 5.23
N THR A 85 12.16 0.59 4.17
CA THR A 85 13.17 1.62 3.89
C THR A 85 12.52 2.99 3.74
N HIS A 86 11.41 3.08 2.97
CA HIS A 86 10.66 4.32 2.82
C HIS A 86 10.14 4.86 4.16
N LEU A 87 9.48 4.00 4.94
CA LEU A 87 8.93 4.40 6.24
C LEU A 87 10.03 4.87 7.21
N GLY A 88 11.21 4.22 7.19
CA GLY A 88 12.36 4.63 7.97
C GLY A 88 12.88 6.02 7.55
N ASN A 89 13.01 6.27 6.26
CA ASN A 89 13.43 7.56 5.71
C ASN A 89 12.42 8.66 6.01
N PHE A 90 11.12 8.36 5.88
CA PHE A 90 10.05 9.28 6.25
C PHE A 90 10.15 9.67 7.73
N GLY A 91 10.25 8.70 8.62
CA GLY A 91 10.33 8.94 10.06
C GLY A 91 11.56 9.77 10.46
N ALA A 92 12.71 9.49 9.84
CA ALA A 92 13.96 10.18 10.16
C ALA A 92 14.04 11.61 9.60
N ASN A 93 13.45 11.88 8.42
CA ASN A 93 13.74 13.10 7.67
C ASN A 93 12.52 14.01 7.44
N PHE A 94 11.30 13.48 7.46
CA PHE A 94 10.13 14.23 7.00
C PHE A 94 8.94 14.26 7.96
N ALA A 95 8.83 13.32 8.89
CA ALA A 95 7.63 13.14 9.72
C ALA A 95 7.20 14.43 10.44
N ASP A 96 8.14 15.17 11.04
CA ASP A 96 7.82 16.40 11.76
C ASP A 96 7.27 17.49 10.82
N ARG A 97 7.92 17.73 9.69
CA ARG A 97 7.48 18.70 8.68
C ARG A 97 6.12 18.30 8.09
N PHE A 98 5.94 17.01 7.83
CA PHE A 98 4.74 16.45 7.25
C PHE A 98 3.53 16.61 8.19
N LEU A 99 3.66 16.16 9.41
CA LEU A 99 2.57 16.19 10.40
C LEU A 99 2.27 17.61 10.92
N ALA A 100 3.17 18.55 10.70
CA ALA A 100 2.93 19.96 11.04
C ALA A 100 1.83 20.60 10.17
N ILE A 101 1.67 20.14 8.92
CA ILE A 101 0.75 20.75 7.94
C ILE A 101 -0.29 19.79 7.36
N LEU A 102 -0.09 18.48 7.52
CA LEU A 102 -0.94 17.43 6.95
C LEU A 102 -1.49 16.53 8.06
N ALA A 103 -2.82 16.42 8.12
CA ALA A 103 -3.51 15.54 9.07
C ALA A 103 -3.98 14.28 8.35
N PRO A 104 -3.46 13.08 8.68
CA PRO A 104 -3.95 11.82 8.13
C PRO A 104 -5.40 11.58 8.50
N THR A 105 -6.24 11.27 7.50
CA THR A 105 -7.68 10.97 7.67
C THR A 105 -8.06 9.58 7.20
N GLY A 106 -7.20 8.91 6.44
CA GLY A 106 -7.41 7.54 5.99
C GLY A 106 -6.15 6.95 5.38
N LEU A 107 -5.98 5.65 5.53
CA LEU A 107 -4.88 4.90 4.96
C LEU A 107 -5.37 3.50 4.59
N GLN A 108 -5.40 3.20 3.29
CA GLN A 108 -5.74 1.89 2.77
C GLN A 108 -4.46 1.23 2.24
N VAL A 109 -4.14 0.05 2.77
CA VAL A 109 -2.92 -0.69 2.45
C VAL A 109 -3.27 -1.99 1.74
N TYR A 110 -2.54 -2.28 0.69
CA TYR A 110 -2.69 -3.45 -0.17
C TYR A 110 -1.36 -4.20 -0.27
N GLY A 111 -1.45 -5.50 -0.53
CA GLY A 111 -0.27 -6.35 -0.62
C GLY A 111 0.16 -6.94 0.72
N PRO A 112 1.23 -7.77 0.71
CA PRO A 112 1.61 -8.59 1.85
C PRO A 112 2.46 -7.84 2.88
N ALA A 113 1.97 -6.70 3.40
CA ALA A 113 2.65 -5.95 4.46
C ALA A 113 2.77 -6.79 5.74
N GLU A 114 3.97 -6.85 6.31
CA GLU A 114 4.28 -7.66 7.48
C GLU A 114 5.28 -6.98 8.43
N GLY A 115 5.40 -7.53 9.64
CA GLY A 115 6.38 -7.10 10.64
C GLY A 115 6.30 -5.61 10.95
N GLY A 116 7.45 -4.94 11.01
CA GLY A 116 7.57 -3.52 11.33
C GLY A 116 6.88 -2.59 10.35
N VAL A 117 6.79 -2.96 9.07
CA VAL A 117 6.05 -2.21 8.03
C VAL A 117 4.56 -2.19 8.39
N ARG A 118 3.99 -3.34 8.67
CA ARG A 118 2.58 -3.46 9.06
C ARG A 118 2.28 -2.69 10.35
N GLU A 119 3.15 -2.83 11.35
CA GLU A 119 3.02 -2.12 12.63
C GLU A 119 3.11 -0.60 12.45
N GLY A 120 4.06 -0.12 11.65
CA GLY A 120 4.23 1.30 11.35
C GLY A 120 3.01 1.89 10.63
N LEU A 121 2.51 1.22 9.61
CA LEU A 121 1.30 1.64 8.89
C LEU A 121 0.06 1.59 9.78
N ALA A 122 -0.08 0.57 10.64
CA ALA A 122 -1.17 0.49 11.61
C ALA A 122 -1.18 1.68 12.58
N GLY A 123 0.00 2.20 12.96
CA GLY A 123 0.14 3.39 13.78
C GLY A 123 -0.44 4.66 13.12
N PHE A 124 -0.54 4.71 11.80
CA PHE A 124 -1.23 5.75 11.02
C PHE A 124 -2.71 5.46 10.77
N GLY A 125 -3.27 4.44 11.39
CA GLY A 125 -4.67 4.05 11.22
C GLY A 125 -4.94 3.22 9.96
N ALA A 126 -3.95 2.51 9.44
CA ALA A 126 -4.09 1.69 8.25
C ALA A 126 -5.18 0.63 8.37
N VAL A 127 -5.95 0.48 7.29
CA VAL A 127 -6.82 -0.65 7.03
C VAL A 127 -6.15 -1.50 5.96
N PHE A 128 -5.97 -2.78 6.22
CA PHE A 128 -5.28 -3.71 5.32
C PHE A 128 -6.28 -4.52 4.52
N TYR A 129 -6.04 -4.62 3.23
CA TYR A 129 -6.89 -5.34 2.28
C TYR A 129 -6.12 -6.45 1.59
N ASP A 130 -6.70 -7.64 1.56
CA ASP A 130 -6.16 -8.78 0.83
C ASP A 130 -6.63 -8.76 -0.62
N GLN A 131 -5.74 -9.07 -1.56
CA GLN A 131 -6.13 -9.24 -2.96
C GLN A 131 -6.97 -10.51 -3.11
N VAL A 132 -8.17 -10.36 -3.67
CA VAL A 132 -9.10 -11.48 -3.90
C VAL A 132 -9.29 -11.81 -5.38
N GLY A 133 -8.68 -11.05 -6.27
CA GLY A 133 -8.74 -11.24 -7.71
C GLY A 133 -8.04 -10.11 -8.47
N GLY A 134 -8.00 -10.23 -9.79
CA GLY A 134 -7.42 -9.22 -10.65
C GLY A 134 -5.98 -9.50 -11.09
N PHE A 135 -5.38 -8.51 -11.75
CA PHE A 135 -3.99 -8.56 -12.22
C PHE A 135 -3.37 -7.15 -12.19
N ALA A 136 -2.04 -7.09 -12.19
CA ALA A 136 -1.26 -5.89 -12.45
C ALA A 136 -0.23 -6.17 -13.56
N ARG A 137 0.06 -5.16 -14.38
CA ARG A 137 1.06 -5.22 -15.47
C ARG A 137 2.13 -4.16 -15.28
#